data_ccc7a294cd12a138a54cb8d087261eed
#
_entry.id   ccc7a294cd12a138a54cb8d087261eed
#
_cell.length_a   1.000
_cell.length_b   1.000
_cell.length_c   1.000
_cell.angle_alpha   90.00
_cell.angle_beta   90.00
_cell.angle_gamma   90.00
#
_symmetry.space_group_name_H-M   'P 1'
#
loop_
_entity.id
_entity.type
_entity.pdbx_description
1 polymer ?
#
loop_
_entity_poly.entity_id
_entity_poly.type
_entity_poly.pdbx_seq_one_letter_code
_entity_poly.pdbx_strand_id
1 'polypeptide(L)'
;SFYNLTIDNALGVTLSSTQTIITNNLSINSGKIFKIEAAKNLTVTGVISNSGGNEGFILESNVAGTASLIHTTLNVPATVKRYISGNAEDWHFLASPVSNQVIASSSWVPAGTYGNGTGYDLYVFDEPTPCWVYQLNTSPTSTGENPNWPTVHPTANFVSGRGYLYSVQASNPTNQFAGNLNNGAVSYAVTKNSTLDPLLIGFNLIGNPYPSAIDWKASSGWTRSNLLDSGGGYDMWIWNPATNNYGVYNSLASTGTNGISNFI
;
A
#
# COMPACT_ATOMS: atom_id res chain seq x y z
N SER A 1 -11.59 -23.90 8.90
CA SER A 1 -11.34 -23.94 7.45
C SER A 1 -12.59 -24.38 6.70
N PHE A 2 -12.68 -23.98 5.45
CA PHE A 2 -13.73 -24.38 4.50
C PHE A 2 -13.08 -24.98 3.27
N TYR A 3 -13.75 -25.94 2.62
CA TYR A 3 -13.34 -26.39 1.29
C TYR A 3 -13.77 -25.37 0.24
N ASN A 4 -15.06 -25.09 0.16
CA ASN A 4 -15.64 -23.99 -0.61
C ASN A 4 -16.44 -23.09 0.34
N LEU A 5 -16.49 -21.79 0.01
CA LEU A 5 -17.36 -20.84 0.69
C LEU A 5 -18.11 -20.00 -0.34
N THR A 6 -19.45 -20.00 -0.27
CA THR A 6 -20.30 -19.15 -1.09
C THR A 6 -21.01 -18.13 -0.21
N ILE A 7 -20.87 -16.87 -0.55
CA ILE A 7 -21.54 -15.74 0.10
C ILE A 7 -22.80 -15.40 -0.68
N ASP A 8 -23.95 -15.72 -0.10
CA ASP A 8 -25.28 -15.47 -0.69
C ASP A 8 -26.29 -14.86 0.30
N ASN A 9 -25.82 -14.47 1.47
CA ASN A 9 -26.65 -13.82 2.47
C ASN A 9 -26.96 -12.37 2.08
N ALA A 10 -28.26 -12.00 2.10
CA ALA A 10 -28.71 -10.66 1.74
C ALA A 10 -28.17 -9.54 2.67
N LEU A 11 -27.89 -9.87 3.93
CA LEU A 11 -27.31 -8.95 4.91
C LEU A 11 -25.77 -8.93 4.88
N GLY A 12 -25.17 -9.72 3.97
CA GLY A 12 -23.72 -9.93 3.92
C GLY A 12 -23.21 -10.92 4.97
N VAL A 13 -21.92 -11.18 4.91
CA VAL A 13 -21.19 -12.07 5.84
C VAL A 13 -19.92 -11.37 6.28
N THR A 14 -19.63 -11.46 7.57
CA THR A 14 -18.40 -10.91 8.15
C THR A 14 -17.55 -12.03 8.74
N LEU A 15 -16.29 -12.10 8.33
CA LEU A 15 -15.28 -13.01 8.86
C LEU A 15 -14.65 -12.37 10.10
N SER A 16 -14.93 -12.93 11.28
CA SER A 16 -14.43 -12.44 12.57
C SER A 16 -13.39 -13.35 13.24
N SER A 17 -13.13 -14.54 12.66
CA SER A 17 -12.11 -15.43 13.19
C SER A 17 -10.70 -14.93 12.86
N THR A 18 -9.77 -15.13 13.79
CA THR A 18 -8.39 -14.64 13.68
C THR A 18 -7.71 -15.10 12.39
N GLN A 19 -7.92 -16.35 12.00
CA GLN A 19 -7.41 -16.92 10.76
C GLN A 19 -8.45 -17.87 10.15
N THR A 20 -8.64 -17.73 8.85
CA THR A 20 -9.50 -18.61 8.07
C THR A 20 -8.78 -19.08 6.82
N ILE A 21 -8.96 -20.34 6.45
CA ILE A 21 -8.43 -20.93 5.22
C ILE A 21 -9.60 -21.50 4.43
N ILE A 22 -9.69 -21.10 3.15
CA ILE A 22 -10.54 -21.72 2.15
C ILE A 22 -9.62 -22.49 1.21
N THR A 23 -9.73 -23.81 1.25
CA THR A 23 -8.79 -24.70 0.55
C THR A 23 -9.14 -24.90 -0.93
N ASN A 24 -10.27 -24.39 -1.38
CA ASN A 24 -10.67 -24.36 -2.78
C ASN A 24 -11.27 -22.97 -3.09
N ASN A 25 -12.54 -22.81 -3.41
CA ASN A 25 -13.07 -21.58 -3.98
C ASN A 25 -13.85 -20.72 -2.98
N LEU A 26 -13.72 -19.40 -3.14
CA LEU A 26 -14.57 -18.39 -2.54
C LEU A 26 -15.42 -17.76 -3.63
N SER A 27 -16.74 -17.81 -3.47
CA SER A 27 -17.70 -17.18 -4.39
C SER A 27 -18.52 -16.12 -3.64
N ILE A 28 -18.55 -14.89 -4.15
CA ILE A 28 -19.38 -13.81 -3.63
C ILE A 28 -20.38 -13.45 -4.73
N ASN A 29 -21.65 -13.74 -4.46
CA ASN A 29 -22.71 -13.53 -5.44
C ASN A 29 -23.02 -12.05 -5.66
N SER A 30 -23.63 -11.72 -6.80
CA SER A 30 -24.00 -10.35 -7.13
C SER A 30 -24.90 -9.72 -6.06
N GLY A 31 -24.61 -8.48 -5.69
CA GLY A 31 -25.31 -7.76 -4.62
C GLY A 31 -25.08 -8.29 -3.21
N LYS A 32 -24.13 -9.21 -3.02
CA LYS A 32 -23.73 -9.72 -1.69
C LYS A 32 -22.42 -9.09 -1.24
N ILE A 33 -22.22 -9.04 0.07
CA ILE A 33 -21.04 -8.43 0.70
C ILE A 33 -20.35 -9.45 1.59
N PHE A 34 -19.05 -9.63 1.38
CA PHE A 34 -18.17 -10.35 2.26
C PHE A 34 -17.14 -9.39 2.86
N LYS A 35 -17.06 -9.34 4.17
CA LYS A 35 -16.09 -8.52 4.90
C LYS A 35 -15.11 -9.39 5.67
N ILE A 36 -13.85 -9.03 5.62
CA ILE A 36 -12.85 -9.53 6.56
C ILE A 36 -12.65 -8.44 7.61
N GLU A 37 -12.94 -8.73 8.88
CA GLU A 37 -12.73 -7.76 9.96
C GLU A 37 -11.27 -7.34 10.09
N ALA A 38 -11.07 -6.16 10.65
CA ALA A 38 -9.73 -5.64 10.96
C ALA A 38 -8.91 -6.63 11.80
N ALA A 39 -7.63 -6.73 11.50
CA ALA A 39 -6.68 -7.66 12.13
C ALA A 39 -7.05 -9.16 11.99
N LYS A 40 -7.88 -9.51 10.99
CA LYS A 40 -8.20 -10.91 10.66
C LYS A 40 -7.54 -11.30 9.35
N ASN A 41 -7.27 -12.60 9.20
CA ASN A 41 -6.53 -13.16 8.09
C ASN A 41 -7.36 -14.18 7.32
N LEU A 42 -7.41 -14.05 6.01
CA LEU A 42 -8.00 -15.01 5.10
C LEU A 42 -6.94 -15.51 4.11
N THR A 43 -6.89 -16.81 3.93
CA THR A 43 -6.15 -17.45 2.83
C THR A 43 -7.13 -18.20 1.93
N VAL A 44 -7.06 -17.95 0.62
CA VAL A 44 -7.83 -18.68 -0.39
C VAL A 44 -6.85 -19.31 -1.36
N THR A 45 -6.80 -20.64 -1.39
CA THR A 45 -5.84 -21.37 -2.24
C THR A 45 -6.36 -21.64 -3.64
N GLY A 46 -7.68 -21.63 -3.82
CA GLY A 46 -8.33 -21.73 -5.12
C GLY A 46 -8.74 -20.40 -5.70
N VAL A 47 -9.85 -20.38 -6.41
CA VAL A 47 -10.33 -19.21 -7.13
C VAL A 47 -11.23 -18.34 -6.25
N ILE A 48 -11.03 -17.02 -6.30
CA ILE A 48 -11.98 -16.03 -5.79
C ILE A 48 -12.83 -15.51 -6.95
N SER A 49 -14.13 -15.72 -6.88
CA SER A 49 -15.12 -15.15 -7.81
C SER A 49 -15.95 -14.11 -7.06
N ASN A 50 -15.73 -12.84 -7.34
CA ASN A 50 -16.51 -11.76 -6.76
C ASN A 50 -17.36 -11.06 -7.80
N SER A 51 -18.67 -11.35 -7.81
CA SER A 51 -19.66 -10.72 -8.68
C SER A 51 -20.28 -9.45 -8.07
N GLY A 52 -19.92 -9.09 -6.84
CA GLY A 52 -20.40 -7.88 -6.15
C GLY A 52 -19.57 -6.61 -6.43
N GLY A 53 -18.54 -6.71 -7.29
CA GLY A 53 -17.64 -5.59 -7.55
C GLY A 53 -16.79 -5.20 -6.34
N ASN A 54 -16.25 -3.99 -6.32
CA ASN A 54 -15.38 -3.53 -5.22
C ASN A 54 -16.10 -3.55 -3.87
N GLU A 55 -17.38 -3.22 -3.85
CA GLU A 55 -18.19 -3.20 -2.63
C GLU A 55 -18.62 -4.59 -2.14
N GLY A 56 -18.49 -5.61 -2.99
CA GLY A 56 -18.82 -6.98 -2.64
C GLY A 56 -17.75 -7.65 -1.78
N PHE A 57 -16.50 -7.18 -1.81
CA PHE A 57 -15.42 -7.77 -1.04
C PHE A 57 -14.62 -6.67 -0.32
N ILE A 58 -14.68 -6.65 1.00
CA ILE A 58 -14.12 -5.57 1.82
C ILE A 58 -13.12 -6.13 2.84
N LEU A 59 -11.91 -5.58 2.80
CA LEU A 59 -10.89 -5.79 3.82
C LEU A 59 -10.94 -4.59 4.77
N GLU A 60 -11.38 -4.82 6.00
CA GLU A 60 -11.55 -3.77 7.02
C GLU A 60 -10.22 -3.39 7.70
N SER A 61 -10.19 -2.18 8.22
CA SER A 61 -9.06 -1.66 9.00
C SER A 61 -9.56 -0.74 10.11
N ASN A 62 -8.96 -0.84 11.28
CA ASN A 62 -9.22 0.02 12.43
C ASN A 62 -7.97 0.09 13.33
N VAL A 63 -8.10 0.65 14.54
CA VAL A 63 -7.01 0.75 15.51
C VAL A 63 -6.36 -0.59 15.86
N ALA A 64 -7.06 -1.71 15.72
CA ALA A 64 -6.50 -3.06 15.98
C ALA A 64 -5.63 -3.59 14.82
N GLY A 65 -5.70 -2.97 13.65
CA GLY A 65 -4.91 -3.34 12.48
C GLY A 65 -5.72 -3.37 11.18
N THR A 66 -5.14 -3.99 10.17
CA THR A 66 -5.76 -4.17 8.85
C THR A 66 -6.01 -5.65 8.60
N ALA A 67 -7.11 -5.95 7.91
CA ALA A 67 -7.38 -7.29 7.40
C ALA A 67 -6.32 -7.70 6.37
N SER A 68 -5.98 -8.98 6.34
CA SER A 68 -4.99 -9.55 5.43
C SER A 68 -5.61 -10.65 4.57
N LEU A 69 -5.28 -10.65 3.29
CA LEU A 69 -5.72 -11.67 2.34
C LEU A 69 -4.53 -12.23 1.54
N ILE A 70 -4.36 -13.55 1.60
CA ILE A 70 -3.46 -14.30 0.72
C ILE A 70 -4.29 -15.02 -0.32
N HIS A 71 -4.02 -14.77 -1.60
CA HIS A 71 -4.73 -15.38 -2.73
C HIS A 71 -3.85 -15.47 -3.97
N THR A 72 -4.32 -16.25 -4.96
CA THR A 72 -3.63 -16.42 -6.24
C THR A 72 -4.50 -16.00 -7.44
N THR A 73 -5.73 -15.55 -7.21
CA THR A 73 -6.66 -15.17 -8.28
C THR A 73 -6.34 -13.77 -8.80
N LEU A 74 -6.26 -13.62 -10.12
CA LEU A 74 -6.11 -12.32 -10.78
C LEU A 74 -7.43 -11.56 -10.86
N ASN A 75 -7.36 -10.23 -10.94
CA ASN A 75 -8.49 -9.34 -11.20
C ASN A 75 -9.66 -9.50 -10.21
N VAL A 76 -9.37 -9.70 -8.94
CA VAL A 76 -10.38 -9.73 -7.88
C VAL A 76 -10.74 -8.30 -7.48
N PRO A 77 -11.94 -7.80 -7.82
CA PRO A 77 -12.36 -6.48 -7.38
C PRO A 77 -12.60 -6.49 -5.87
N ALA A 78 -12.09 -5.47 -5.16
CA ALA A 78 -12.26 -5.35 -3.73
C ALA A 78 -12.04 -3.91 -3.24
N THR A 79 -12.49 -3.64 -2.02
CA THR A 79 -12.14 -2.45 -1.26
C THR A 79 -11.22 -2.83 -0.11
N VAL A 80 -10.07 -2.20 -0.03
CA VAL A 80 -9.08 -2.37 1.03
C VAL A 80 -9.02 -1.09 1.85
N LYS A 81 -9.52 -1.13 3.07
CA LYS A 81 -9.48 0.00 3.99
C LYS A 81 -8.12 0.13 4.66
N ARG A 82 -7.76 1.35 5.01
CA ARG A 82 -6.55 1.70 5.75
C ARG A 82 -6.90 2.74 6.83
N TYR A 83 -6.89 2.29 8.07
CA TYR A 83 -6.91 3.17 9.23
C TYR A 83 -5.51 3.73 9.46
N ILE A 84 -5.42 5.02 9.66
CA ILE A 84 -4.18 5.73 9.92
C ILE A 84 -4.30 6.38 11.28
N SER A 85 -3.48 5.96 12.24
CA SER A 85 -3.46 6.57 13.57
C SER A 85 -2.64 7.85 13.54
N GLY A 86 -3.12 8.90 14.18
CA GLY A 86 -2.41 10.15 14.30
C GLY A 86 -3.34 11.36 14.22
N ASN A 87 -2.74 12.53 14.17
CA ASN A 87 -3.48 13.78 14.08
C ASN A 87 -3.72 14.16 12.61
N ALA A 88 -4.60 15.13 12.39
CA ALA A 88 -4.69 15.79 11.09
C ALA A 88 -3.32 16.39 10.73
N GLU A 89 -2.98 16.30 9.45
CA GLU A 89 -1.72 16.78 8.86
C GLU A 89 -0.46 15.98 9.23
N ASP A 90 -0.57 14.89 9.99
CA ASP A 90 0.54 13.95 10.14
C ASP A 90 0.85 13.25 8.81
N TRP A 91 2.13 12.95 8.60
CA TRP A 91 2.63 12.34 7.38
C TRP A 91 2.82 10.83 7.50
N HIS A 92 2.35 10.11 6.50
CA HIS A 92 2.39 8.65 6.48
C HIS A 92 2.85 8.11 5.13
N PHE A 93 3.66 7.06 5.16
CA PHE A 93 3.98 6.30 3.97
C PHE A 93 2.87 5.30 3.67
N LEU A 94 2.50 5.18 2.40
CA LEU A 94 1.49 4.24 1.94
C LEU A 94 1.84 3.66 0.57
N ALA A 95 1.18 2.56 0.23
CA ALA A 95 1.20 1.97 -1.10
C ALA A 95 -0.17 1.36 -1.42
N SER A 96 -0.52 1.29 -2.70
CA SER A 96 -1.79 0.74 -3.13
C SER A 96 -1.74 -0.79 -3.22
N PRO A 97 -2.62 -1.51 -2.52
CA PRO A 97 -2.78 -2.96 -2.66
C PRO A 97 -3.68 -3.35 -3.85
N VAL A 98 -4.12 -2.38 -4.63
CA VAL A 98 -4.98 -2.59 -5.80
C VAL A 98 -4.39 -1.93 -7.04
N SER A 99 -4.71 -2.47 -8.20
CA SER A 99 -4.39 -1.88 -9.49
C SER A 99 -5.53 -0.98 -10.00
N ASN A 100 -5.18 -0.10 -10.93
CA ASN A 100 -6.11 0.73 -11.71
C ASN A 100 -6.96 1.73 -10.91
N GLN A 101 -6.56 2.05 -9.69
CA GLN A 101 -7.25 3.10 -8.94
C GLN A 101 -6.76 4.48 -9.35
N VAL A 102 -7.67 5.29 -9.87
CA VAL A 102 -7.41 6.70 -10.19
C VAL A 102 -7.29 7.50 -8.89
N ILE A 103 -6.20 8.29 -8.76
CA ILE A 103 -5.93 9.09 -7.55
C ILE A 103 -7.01 10.16 -7.38
N ALA A 104 -7.33 10.91 -8.42
CA ALA A 104 -8.27 12.03 -8.38
C ALA A 104 -9.72 11.68 -7.98
N SER A 105 -10.11 10.41 -8.07
CA SER A 105 -11.43 9.92 -7.67
C SER A 105 -11.40 9.04 -6.42
N SER A 106 -10.30 9.03 -5.70
CA SER A 106 -10.11 8.20 -4.51
C SER A 106 -10.26 9.00 -3.21
N SER A 107 -10.31 8.31 -2.08
CA SER A 107 -10.22 8.95 -0.75
C SER A 107 -8.81 9.47 -0.43
N TRP A 108 -7.85 9.27 -1.31
CA TRP A 108 -6.47 9.75 -1.22
C TRP A 108 -6.22 10.99 -2.07
N VAL A 109 -7.28 11.56 -2.64
CA VAL A 109 -7.13 12.78 -3.44
C VAL A 109 -6.56 13.89 -2.55
N PRO A 110 -5.51 14.59 -3.02
CA PRO A 110 -4.93 15.69 -2.25
C PRO A 110 -5.96 16.80 -2.07
N ALA A 111 -6.23 17.18 -0.84
CA ALA A 111 -7.14 18.29 -0.52
C ALA A 111 -6.38 19.60 -0.31
N GLY A 112 -5.15 19.51 0.17
CA GLY A 112 -4.24 20.62 0.39
C GLY A 112 -4.67 21.58 1.47
N THR A 113 -4.05 21.48 2.61
CA THR A 113 -4.18 22.47 3.68
C THR A 113 -3.15 23.58 3.55
N TYR A 114 -2.04 23.33 2.89
CA TYR A 114 -1.04 24.34 2.58
C TYR A 114 -1.41 25.14 1.33
N GLY A 115 -1.52 26.45 1.47
CA GLY A 115 -1.57 27.36 0.34
C GLY A 115 -2.83 27.28 -0.53
N ASN A 116 -4.01 27.28 0.05
CA ASN A 116 -5.30 27.46 -0.67
C ASN A 116 -5.99 26.20 -1.22
N GLY A 117 -5.84 25.05 -0.60
CA GLY A 117 -6.56 23.86 -1.04
C GLY A 117 -6.09 23.32 -2.40
N THR A 118 -4.80 23.42 -2.66
CA THR A 118 -4.21 23.13 -3.98
C THR A 118 -3.66 21.72 -4.13
N GLY A 119 -3.84 20.85 -3.13
CA GLY A 119 -3.55 19.44 -3.32
C GLY A 119 -2.10 19.04 -3.04
N TYR A 120 -1.51 19.57 -1.98
CA TYR A 120 -0.12 19.30 -1.57
C TYR A 120 0.05 18.10 -0.64
N ASP A 121 -0.92 17.25 -0.50
CA ASP A 121 -0.90 16.23 0.54
C ASP A 121 -0.42 14.87 0.06
N LEU A 122 -0.15 14.71 -1.24
CA LEU A 122 0.33 13.46 -1.83
C LEU A 122 1.63 13.69 -2.59
N TYR A 123 2.67 12.95 -2.19
CA TYR A 123 4.01 13.06 -2.75
C TYR A 123 4.53 11.72 -3.24
N VAL A 124 5.43 11.78 -4.19
CA VAL A 124 6.35 10.70 -4.55
C VAL A 124 7.77 11.18 -4.36
N PHE A 125 8.68 10.27 -4.06
CA PHE A 125 10.10 10.57 -4.05
C PHE A 125 10.66 10.34 -5.46
N ASP A 126 11.42 11.32 -5.97
CA ASP A 126 12.15 11.24 -7.22
C ASP A 126 13.64 11.11 -6.92
N GLU A 127 14.17 9.89 -6.97
CA GLU A 127 15.59 9.64 -6.67
C GLU A 127 16.54 10.35 -7.64
N PRO A 128 16.28 10.41 -8.97
CA PRO A 128 17.16 11.14 -9.89
C PRO A 128 17.37 12.62 -9.57
N THR A 129 16.41 13.28 -8.94
CA THR A 129 16.51 14.69 -8.53
C THR A 129 16.54 14.88 -7.01
N PRO A 130 16.81 13.85 -6.21
CA PRO A 130 16.59 13.59 -4.80
C PRO A 130 15.64 14.57 -4.11
N CYS A 131 14.40 14.56 -4.54
CA CYS A 131 13.40 15.48 -4.00
C CYS A 131 12.00 14.85 -3.90
N TRP A 132 11.18 15.44 -3.05
CA TRP A 132 9.77 15.14 -2.99
C TRP A 132 9.03 15.92 -4.08
N VAL A 133 8.24 15.21 -4.85
CA VAL A 133 7.38 15.74 -5.91
C VAL A 133 5.94 15.50 -5.51
N TYR A 134 5.16 16.58 -5.41
CA TYR A 134 3.78 16.49 -4.96
C TYR A 134 2.79 16.60 -6.11
N GLN A 135 1.63 15.97 -5.90
CA GLN A 135 0.50 16.09 -6.81
C GLN A 135 -0.33 17.32 -6.45
N LEU A 136 -0.56 18.18 -7.42
CA LEU A 136 -1.57 19.23 -7.33
C LEU A 136 -2.95 18.66 -7.70
N ASN A 137 -3.96 19.08 -6.94
CA ASN A 137 -5.36 18.77 -7.26
C ASN A 137 -5.86 19.52 -8.51
N THR A 138 -5.22 20.60 -8.84
CA THR A 138 -5.50 21.44 -10.02
C THR A 138 -4.24 21.64 -10.85
N SER A 139 -4.40 22.05 -12.08
CA SER A 139 -3.31 22.26 -13.06
C SER A 139 -2.04 22.84 -12.44
N PRO A 140 -0.84 22.38 -12.78
CA PRO A 140 0.42 22.77 -12.18
C PRO A 140 0.79 24.19 -12.63
N THR A 141 0.25 25.20 -11.98
CA THR A 141 0.49 26.62 -12.31
C THR A 141 1.06 27.42 -11.15
N SER A 142 1.32 26.82 -9.99
CA SER A 142 1.94 27.53 -8.90
C SER A 142 3.45 27.64 -9.10
N THR A 143 3.92 28.87 -9.13
CA THR A 143 5.34 29.20 -9.20
C THR A 143 6.03 28.85 -7.88
N GLY A 144 7.08 28.07 -7.94
CA GLY A 144 7.90 27.71 -6.78
C GLY A 144 7.78 26.26 -6.33
N GLU A 145 6.93 25.47 -6.97
CA GLU A 145 6.67 24.09 -6.64
C GLU A 145 7.21 23.19 -7.74
N ASN A 146 7.54 21.97 -7.37
CA ASN A 146 8.15 21.06 -8.33
C ASN A 146 7.12 20.64 -9.39
N PRO A 147 7.14 21.18 -10.61
CA PRO A 147 6.16 20.90 -11.66
C PRO A 147 6.36 19.52 -12.30
N ASN A 148 7.24 18.69 -11.74
CA ASN A 148 7.68 17.45 -12.36
C ASN A 148 6.74 16.26 -12.11
N TRP A 149 5.62 16.43 -11.39
CA TRP A 149 4.70 15.31 -11.16
C TRP A 149 4.34 14.55 -12.44
N PRO A 150 3.93 15.19 -13.54
CA PRO A 150 3.60 14.46 -14.77
C PRO A 150 4.80 13.70 -15.38
N THR A 151 6.01 14.14 -15.11
CA THR A 151 7.23 13.45 -15.58
C THR A 151 7.58 12.27 -14.68
N VAL A 152 7.53 12.48 -13.37
CA VAL A 152 7.90 11.47 -12.36
C VAL A 152 6.79 10.45 -12.14
N HIS A 153 5.54 10.87 -12.32
CA HIS A 153 4.34 10.04 -12.16
C HIS A 153 3.39 10.25 -13.35
N PRO A 154 3.68 9.67 -14.53
CA PRO A 154 2.97 9.97 -15.78
C PRO A 154 1.60 9.31 -15.90
N THR A 155 1.12 8.64 -14.88
CA THR A 155 -0.19 7.99 -14.84
C THR A 155 -1.13 8.65 -13.85
N ALA A 156 -2.44 8.62 -14.15
CA ALA A 156 -3.47 9.08 -13.22
C ALA A 156 -3.73 8.10 -12.05
N ASN A 157 -3.21 6.88 -12.16
CA ASN A 157 -3.46 5.80 -11.21
C ASN A 157 -2.32 5.68 -10.20
N PHE A 158 -2.61 5.12 -9.03
CA PHE A 158 -1.55 4.58 -8.16
C PHE A 158 -0.74 3.52 -8.91
N VAL A 159 0.57 3.55 -8.72
CA VAL A 159 1.49 2.57 -9.32
C VAL A 159 1.79 1.48 -8.29
N SER A 160 1.51 0.23 -8.64
CA SER A 160 1.80 -0.92 -7.78
C SER A 160 3.28 -1.02 -7.46
N GLY A 161 3.62 -1.21 -6.19
CA GLY A 161 5.02 -1.26 -5.71
C GLY A 161 5.65 0.11 -5.45
N ARG A 162 5.07 1.21 -5.89
CA ARG A 162 5.51 2.55 -5.55
C ARG A 162 5.01 2.95 -4.17
N GLY A 163 5.88 3.55 -3.38
CA GLY A 163 5.49 4.21 -2.14
C GLY A 163 5.11 5.66 -2.37
N TYR A 164 4.24 6.15 -1.50
CA TYR A 164 3.74 7.53 -1.49
C TYR A 164 3.86 8.10 -0.08
N LEU A 165 4.10 9.38 0.01
CA LEU A 165 4.00 10.14 1.25
C LEU A 165 2.69 10.92 1.20
N TYR A 166 1.86 10.77 2.21
CA TYR A 166 0.52 11.38 2.29
C TYR A 166 0.32 12.07 3.62
N SER A 167 -0.19 13.30 3.58
CA SER A 167 -0.66 14.03 4.75
C SER A 167 -2.15 13.79 4.94
N VAL A 168 -2.53 13.28 6.12
CA VAL A 168 -3.92 12.97 6.43
C VAL A 168 -4.74 14.22 6.74
N GLN A 169 -6.01 14.22 6.29
CA GLN A 169 -6.88 15.40 6.41
C GLN A 169 -7.63 15.48 7.75
N ALA A 170 -7.65 14.41 8.51
CA ALA A 170 -8.35 14.32 9.78
C ALA A 170 -7.60 13.43 10.74
N SER A 171 -7.86 13.56 12.03
CA SER A 171 -7.31 12.64 13.02
C SER A 171 -7.91 11.24 12.89
N ASN A 172 -7.05 10.23 12.91
CA ASN A 172 -7.42 8.83 12.84
C ASN A 172 -8.37 8.47 11.68
N PRO A 173 -8.10 8.89 10.43
CA PRO A 173 -8.98 8.61 9.31
C PRO A 173 -8.93 7.14 8.91
N THR A 174 -10.00 6.69 8.26
CA THR A 174 -10.01 5.42 7.54
C THR A 174 -10.26 5.71 6.07
N ASN A 175 -9.21 5.69 5.29
CA ASN A 175 -9.26 5.82 3.85
C ASN A 175 -9.33 4.43 3.19
N GLN A 176 -9.56 4.38 1.88
CA GLN A 176 -9.70 3.11 1.18
C GLN A 176 -9.07 3.12 -0.20
N PHE A 177 -8.59 1.95 -0.58
CA PHE A 177 -8.25 1.61 -1.96
C PHE A 177 -9.34 0.73 -2.54
N ALA A 178 -9.80 1.03 -3.75
CA ALA A 178 -10.83 0.28 -4.46
C ALA A 178 -10.39 -0.04 -5.88
N GLY A 179 -10.37 -1.31 -6.23
CA GLY A 179 -9.88 -1.79 -7.53
C GLY A 179 -9.64 -3.29 -7.51
N ASN A 180 -8.89 -3.78 -8.50
CA ASN A 180 -8.49 -5.18 -8.52
C ASN A 180 -7.29 -5.40 -7.58
N LEU A 181 -7.43 -6.36 -6.66
CA LEU A 181 -6.34 -6.73 -5.76
C LEU A 181 -5.10 -7.12 -6.55
N ASN A 182 -3.96 -6.59 -6.13
CA ASN A 182 -2.68 -6.97 -6.72
C ASN A 182 -2.32 -8.40 -6.31
N ASN A 183 -1.81 -9.14 -7.27
CA ASN A 183 -1.41 -10.53 -7.12
C ASN A 183 -0.30 -10.89 -8.11
N GLY A 184 0.43 -11.97 -7.84
CA GLY A 184 1.54 -12.40 -8.67
C GLY A 184 2.77 -11.50 -8.53
N ALA A 185 3.67 -11.53 -9.51
CA ALA A 185 4.88 -10.73 -9.48
C ALA A 185 4.57 -9.25 -9.77
N VAL A 186 5.00 -8.37 -8.89
CA VAL A 186 4.99 -6.92 -9.09
C VAL A 186 6.42 -6.44 -9.27
N SER A 187 6.71 -5.79 -10.39
CA SER A 187 8.01 -5.19 -10.67
C SER A 187 7.93 -3.68 -10.53
N TYR A 188 8.85 -3.11 -9.77
CA TYR A 188 9.03 -1.67 -9.65
C TYR A 188 10.50 -1.33 -9.94
N ALA A 189 10.73 -0.46 -10.91
CA ALA A 189 12.07 -0.02 -11.27
C ALA A 189 12.61 0.96 -10.21
N VAL A 190 13.79 0.66 -9.70
CA VAL A 190 14.54 1.55 -8.81
C VAL A 190 15.68 2.21 -9.57
N THR A 191 16.05 3.40 -9.16
CA THR A 191 17.11 4.20 -9.76
C THR A 191 18.24 4.47 -8.78
N LYS A 192 19.41 4.80 -9.31
CA LYS A 192 20.55 5.28 -8.53
C LYS A 192 21.23 6.39 -9.29
N ASN A 193 21.16 7.61 -8.79
CA ASN A 193 21.84 8.77 -9.33
C ASN A 193 23.11 9.05 -8.52
N SER A 194 24.26 9.01 -9.17
CA SER A 194 25.55 9.20 -8.49
C SER A 194 26.05 10.64 -8.49
N THR A 195 25.27 11.62 -8.96
CA THR A 195 25.80 12.95 -9.24
C THR A 195 25.21 14.09 -8.42
N LEU A 196 24.07 13.93 -7.76
CA LEU A 196 23.36 15.05 -7.14
C LEU A 196 23.56 15.12 -5.62
N ASP A 197 23.06 14.17 -4.87
CA ASP A 197 23.19 14.19 -3.40
C ASP A 197 23.77 12.87 -2.89
N PRO A 198 25.03 12.87 -2.40
CA PRO A 198 25.68 11.66 -1.92
C PRO A 198 24.99 11.01 -0.70
N LEU A 199 24.14 11.75 0.02
CA LEU A 199 23.41 11.21 1.18
C LEU A 199 22.10 10.51 0.77
N LEU A 200 21.54 10.85 -0.39
CA LEU A 200 20.26 10.34 -0.88
C LEU A 200 20.37 9.46 -2.12
N ILE A 201 21.59 9.26 -2.63
CA ILE A 201 21.84 8.40 -3.80
C ILE A 201 21.29 7.00 -3.57
N GLY A 202 20.41 6.55 -4.48
CA GLY A 202 19.86 5.21 -4.51
C GLY A 202 18.72 4.97 -3.52
N PHE A 203 18.30 5.99 -2.73
CA PHE A 203 17.10 5.85 -1.91
C PHE A 203 15.86 5.92 -2.80
N ASN A 204 15.06 4.88 -2.78
CA ASN A 204 13.78 4.80 -3.48
C ASN A 204 12.66 4.52 -2.48
N LEU A 205 11.55 5.23 -2.61
CA LEU A 205 10.36 4.94 -1.82
C LEU A 205 9.55 3.86 -2.52
N ILE A 206 9.58 2.67 -1.95
CA ILE A 206 8.79 1.51 -2.40
C ILE A 206 7.74 1.17 -1.35
N GLY A 207 6.73 0.40 -1.73
CA GLY A 207 5.70 -0.04 -0.80
C GLY A 207 5.18 -1.43 -1.10
N ASN A 208 4.60 -2.05 -0.09
CA ASN A 208 3.95 -3.35 -0.22
C ASN A 208 2.74 -3.24 -1.18
N PRO A 209 2.76 -3.90 -2.35
CA PRO A 209 1.67 -3.81 -3.31
C PRO A 209 0.52 -4.79 -3.02
N TYR A 210 0.59 -5.60 -1.97
CA TYR A 210 -0.36 -6.69 -1.74
C TYR A 210 -1.33 -6.39 -0.60
N PRO A 211 -2.50 -7.04 -0.58
CA PRO A 211 -3.44 -6.98 0.54
C PRO A 211 -3.02 -7.88 1.72
N SER A 212 -1.78 -8.31 1.76
CA SER A 212 -1.16 -9.10 2.84
C SER A 212 0.20 -8.54 3.18
N ALA A 213 0.74 -8.87 4.34
CA ALA A 213 2.13 -8.58 4.64
C ALA A 213 3.07 -9.33 3.68
N ILE A 214 4.24 -8.76 3.42
CA ILE A 214 5.36 -9.39 2.71
C ILE A 214 6.52 -9.59 3.66
N ASP A 215 7.25 -10.68 3.48
CA ASP A 215 8.44 -10.99 4.28
C ASP A 215 9.69 -10.56 3.53
N TRP A 216 10.32 -9.48 4.00
CA TRP A 216 11.57 -8.97 3.43
C TRP A 216 12.73 -9.96 3.53
N LYS A 217 12.71 -10.85 4.52
CA LYS A 217 13.71 -11.87 4.74
C LYS A 217 13.53 -13.12 3.88
N ALA A 218 12.37 -13.30 3.25
CA ALA A 218 12.09 -14.51 2.49
C ALA A 218 13.19 -14.81 1.47
N SER A 219 13.62 -16.07 1.42
CA SER A 219 14.68 -16.55 0.54
C SER A 219 14.24 -16.66 -0.92
N SER A 220 12.96 -16.58 -1.19
CA SER A 220 12.34 -16.66 -2.51
C SER A 220 11.24 -15.63 -2.68
N GLY A 221 10.81 -15.39 -3.92
CA GLY A 221 9.78 -14.41 -4.25
C GLY A 221 10.31 -12.98 -4.46
N TRP A 222 11.60 -12.74 -4.24
CA TRP A 222 12.25 -11.45 -4.44
C TRP A 222 13.26 -11.48 -5.59
N THR A 223 13.32 -10.38 -6.33
CA THR A 223 14.44 -10.04 -7.21
C THR A 223 15.05 -8.75 -6.70
N ARG A 224 16.12 -8.86 -5.93
CA ARG A 224 16.79 -7.76 -5.22
C ARG A 224 18.24 -7.56 -5.61
N SER A 225 18.69 -8.21 -6.69
CA SER A 225 20.11 -8.26 -7.08
C SER A 225 20.76 -6.90 -7.34
N ASN A 226 19.95 -5.87 -7.61
CA ASN A 226 20.43 -4.52 -7.88
C ASN A 226 20.26 -3.57 -6.69
N LEU A 227 19.76 -4.05 -5.55
CA LEU A 227 19.66 -3.23 -4.36
C LEU A 227 20.99 -3.15 -3.62
N LEU A 228 21.18 -2.08 -2.88
CA LEU A 228 22.34 -1.95 -2.01
C LEU A 228 22.34 -3.09 -1.00
N ASP A 229 23.47 -3.73 -0.93
CA ASP A 229 23.71 -4.85 -0.05
C ASP A 229 24.80 -4.47 0.97
N SER A 230 24.40 -3.90 2.08
CA SER A 230 25.28 -3.67 3.22
C SER A 230 25.61 -4.99 3.89
N GLY A 231 26.63 -5.68 3.39
CA GLY A 231 27.06 -6.97 3.92
C GLY A 231 26.15 -8.13 3.57
N GLY A 232 25.40 -8.07 2.47
CA GLY A 232 24.60 -9.18 1.94
C GLY A 232 23.14 -9.22 2.40
N GLY A 233 22.63 -8.18 3.04
CA GLY A 233 21.34 -8.25 3.71
C GLY A 233 20.20 -7.44 3.11
N TYR A 234 20.47 -6.61 2.10
CA TYR A 234 19.46 -5.74 1.47
C TYR A 234 18.71 -4.87 2.49
N ASP A 235 19.33 -3.77 2.92
CA ASP A 235 18.78 -2.89 3.94
C ASP A 235 17.43 -2.30 3.53
N MET A 236 16.47 -2.37 4.45
CA MET A 236 15.16 -1.79 4.34
C MET A 236 14.97 -0.73 5.43
N TRP A 237 14.57 0.46 5.04
CA TRP A 237 14.36 1.59 5.93
C TRP A 237 12.87 1.85 6.07
N ILE A 238 12.36 1.85 7.30
CA ILE A 238 10.95 2.11 7.60
C ILE A 238 10.86 3.26 8.60
N TRP A 239 10.06 4.25 8.28
CA TRP A 239 9.76 5.33 9.22
C TRP A 239 8.91 4.81 10.39
N ASN A 240 9.39 5.05 11.60
CA ASN A 240 8.65 4.73 12.82
C ASN A 240 8.15 6.04 13.47
N PRO A 241 6.86 6.37 13.38
CA PRO A 241 6.33 7.61 13.92
C PRO A 241 6.39 7.66 15.46
N ALA A 242 6.38 6.51 16.13
CA ALA A 242 6.48 6.48 17.60
C ALA A 242 7.83 6.94 18.14
N THR A 243 8.90 6.78 17.37
CA THR A 243 10.25 7.22 17.72
C THR A 243 10.71 8.43 16.92
N ASN A 244 9.90 8.90 15.98
CA ASN A 244 10.21 9.97 15.03
C ASN A 244 11.55 9.75 14.33
N ASN A 245 11.81 8.51 13.92
CA ASN A 245 13.08 8.12 13.31
C ASN A 245 12.88 6.91 12.39
N TYR A 246 13.85 6.67 11.52
CA TYR A 246 13.89 5.45 10.73
C TYR A 246 14.37 4.26 11.55
N GLY A 247 13.70 3.12 11.37
CA GLY A 247 14.25 1.82 11.68
C GLY A 247 14.86 1.21 10.43
N VAL A 248 15.94 0.45 10.58
CA VAL A 248 16.59 -0.27 9.50
C VAL A 248 16.49 -1.76 9.78
N TYR A 249 16.10 -2.54 8.80
CA TYR A 249 16.14 -3.98 8.85
C TYR A 249 17.11 -4.52 7.81
N ASN A 250 18.03 -5.37 8.25
CA ASN A 250 18.94 -6.11 7.37
C ASN A 250 18.62 -7.60 7.44
N SER A 251 18.30 -8.22 6.31
CA SER A 251 17.85 -9.61 6.27
C SER A 251 18.94 -10.64 6.59
N LEU A 252 20.22 -10.33 6.35
CA LEU A 252 21.32 -11.22 6.71
C LEU A 252 21.53 -11.24 8.22
N ALA A 253 21.60 -10.07 8.85
CA ALA A 253 21.71 -9.96 10.29
C ALA A 253 20.45 -10.40 11.03
N SER A 254 19.31 -10.49 10.32
CA SER A 254 17.98 -10.80 10.90
C SER A 254 17.60 -9.86 12.06
N THR A 255 18.11 -8.65 12.02
CA THR A 255 17.93 -7.65 13.08
C THR A 255 17.35 -6.39 12.51
N GLY A 256 16.43 -5.79 13.26
CA GLY A 256 15.88 -4.47 12.98
C GLY A 256 16.15 -3.51 14.14
N THR A 257 16.32 -2.24 13.83
CA THR A 257 16.40 -1.15 14.81
C THR A 257 15.03 -0.50 15.00
N ASN A 258 14.82 0.20 16.11
CA ASN A 258 13.58 0.92 16.42
C ASN A 258 12.30 0.09 16.28
N GLY A 259 12.36 -1.20 16.66
CA GLY A 259 11.18 -2.09 16.62
C GLY A 259 10.75 -2.55 15.24
N ILE A 260 11.55 -2.33 14.20
CA ILE A 260 11.26 -2.78 12.83
C ILE A 260 11.51 -4.28 12.70
N SER A 261 10.59 -4.98 12.06
CA SER A 261 10.69 -6.41 11.75
C SER A 261 10.86 -6.63 10.24
N ASN A 262 10.98 -7.90 9.86
CA ASN A 262 11.06 -8.31 8.45
C ASN A 262 9.72 -8.23 7.69
N PHE A 263 8.62 -7.95 8.35
CA PHE A 263 7.30 -7.85 7.71
C PHE A 263 6.90 -6.39 7.44
N ILE A 264 6.41 -6.16 6.22
CA ILE A 264 5.92 -4.87 5.72
C ILE A 264 4.44 -5.00 5.38
#